data_ca2223aa7919e9627106815c01f2114a
#
_entry.id   ca2223aa7919e9627106815c01f2114a
#
_cell.length_a   1.000
_cell.length_b   1.000
_cell.length_c   1.000
_cell.angle_alpha   90.00
_cell.angle_beta   90.00
_cell.angle_gamma   90.00
#
_symmetry.space_group_name_H-M   'P 1'
#
loop_
_entity.id
_entity.type
_entity.pdbx_description
1 polymer ?
#
loop_
_entity_poly.entity_id
_entity_poly.type
_entity_poly.pdbx_seq_one_letter_code
_entity_poly.pdbx_strand_id
1 'polypeptide(L)' 'MAVCYDKLFHKMIDKRISNAQLMTKAGLSANIVTRLKRNAYVSLESIEKICSAMGCAVDEILEFCSDDNGDTSR' A
#
# COMPACT_ATOMS: atom_id res chain seq x y z
N MET A 1 -0.89 8.46 -14.57
CA MET A 1 -1.36 7.35 -13.74
C MET A 1 -0.53 7.27 -12.49
N ALA A 2 -1.13 6.98 -11.38
CA ALA A 2 -0.45 6.95 -10.11
C ALA A 2 -0.85 5.71 -9.32
N VAL A 3 0.01 5.28 -8.40
CA VAL A 3 -0.33 4.18 -7.53
C VAL A 3 -1.09 4.73 -6.32
N CYS A 4 -2.01 3.94 -5.81
CA CYS A 4 -2.85 4.34 -4.69
C CYS A 4 -2.93 3.20 -3.69
N TYR A 5 -2.76 3.50 -2.41
CA TYR A 5 -2.75 2.48 -1.35
C TYR A 5 -3.95 2.61 -0.41
N ASP A 6 -5.03 3.21 -0.87
CA ASP A 6 -6.21 3.37 -0.03
C ASP A 6 -6.72 2.04 0.48
N LYS A 7 -6.70 1.03 -0.39
CA LYS A 7 -7.15 -0.30 0.00
C LYS A 7 -6.35 -0.86 1.18
N LEU A 8 -5.03 -0.62 1.16
CA LEU A 8 -4.18 -1.06 2.26
C LEU A 8 -4.59 -0.39 3.57
N PHE A 9 -4.77 0.92 3.54
CA PHE A 9 -5.11 1.66 4.75
C PHE A 9 -6.50 1.30 5.26
N HIS A 10 -7.45 1.06 4.37
CA HIS A 10 -8.77 0.56 4.78
C HIS A 10 -8.65 -0.80 5.45
N LYS A 11 -7.84 -1.68 4.91
CA LYS A 11 -7.64 -3.00 5.51
C LYS A 11 -6.98 -2.88 6.87
N MET A 12 -6.04 -1.96 7.01
CA MET A 12 -5.39 -1.75 8.30
C MET A 12 -6.40 -1.27 9.34
N ILE A 13 -7.30 -0.38 8.95
CA ILE A 13 -8.34 0.09 9.85
C ILE A 13 -9.24 -1.07 10.27
N ASP A 14 -9.67 -1.88 9.30
CA ASP A 14 -10.52 -3.03 9.58
C ASP A 14 -9.86 -4.01 10.54
N LYS A 15 -8.56 -4.22 10.38
CA LYS A 15 -7.82 -5.16 11.22
C LYS A 15 -7.23 -4.50 12.46
N ARG A 16 -7.43 -3.19 12.60
CA ARG A 16 -6.92 -2.40 13.72
C ARG A 16 -5.41 -2.50 13.82
N ILE A 17 -4.75 -2.38 12.69
CA ILE A 17 -3.28 -2.40 12.60
C ILE A 17 -2.80 -0.97 12.42
N SER A 18 -1.93 -0.51 13.33
CA SER A 18 -1.34 0.82 13.19
C SER A 18 -0.16 0.78 12.24
N ASN A 19 0.31 1.96 11.84
CA ASN A 19 1.49 2.03 10.97
C ASN A 19 2.70 1.37 11.64
N ALA A 20 2.86 1.59 12.94
CA ALA A 20 3.97 0.98 13.68
C ALA A 20 3.85 -0.54 13.68
N GLN A 21 2.64 -1.06 13.84
CA GLN A 21 2.43 -2.49 13.80
C GLN A 21 2.70 -3.07 12.42
N LEU A 22 2.31 -2.35 11.38
CA LEU A 22 2.59 -2.79 10.02
C LEU A 22 4.10 -2.86 9.78
N MET A 23 4.82 -1.84 10.23
CA MET A 23 6.27 -1.82 10.10
C MET A 23 6.90 -3.06 10.76
N THR A 24 6.44 -3.38 11.96
CA THR A 24 6.96 -4.52 12.69
C THR A 24 6.59 -5.84 12.01
N LYS A 25 5.33 -5.98 11.62
CA LYS A 25 4.85 -7.22 11.03
C LYS A 25 5.49 -7.50 9.67
N ALA A 26 5.62 -6.45 8.86
CA ALA A 26 6.12 -6.61 7.50
C ALA A 26 7.62 -6.36 7.39
N GLY A 27 8.25 -5.87 8.44
CA GLY A 27 9.67 -5.58 8.39
C GLY A 27 9.99 -4.37 7.51
N LEU A 28 9.13 -3.36 7.57
CA LEU A 28 9.30 -2.15 6.74
C LEU A 28 10.00 -1.06 7.53
N SER A 29 10.71 -0.18 6.81
CA SER A 29 11.28 0.99 7.43
C SER A 29 10.25 2.11 7.48
N ALA A 30 10.50 3.10 8.32
CA ALA A 30 9.62 4.27 8.40
C ALA A 30 9.54 4.98 7.05
N ASN A 31 10.63 4.97 6.29
CA ASN A 31 10.67 5.60 4.98
C ASN A 31 9.66 4.97 4.03
N ILE A 32 9.54 3.64 4.08
CA ILE A 32 8.58 2.93 3.23
C ILE A 32 7.15 3.33 3.61
N VAL A 33 6.86 3.40 4.91
CA VAL A 33 5.52 3.78 5.36
C VAL A 33 5.20 5.21 4.92
N THR A 34 6.18 6.10 4.99
CA THR A 34 5.99 7.47 4.54
C THR A 34 5.63 7.50 3.06
N ARG A 35 6.30 6.69 2.24
CA ARG A 35 6.00 6.62 0.81
C ARG A 35 4.60 6.09 0.56
N LEU A 36 4.18 5.09 1.34
CA LEU A 36 2.83 4.56 1.21
C LEU A 36 1.78 5.64 1.49
N LYS A 37 2.02 6.47 2.50
CA LYS A 37 1.09 7.54 2.83
C LYS A 37 1.00 8.59 1.73
N ARG A 38 2.06 8.74 0.95
CA ARG A 38 2.12 9.73 -0.12
C ARG A 38 1.75 9.14 -1.47
N ASN A 39 1.35 7.89 -1.50
CA ASN A 39 1.05 7.19 -2.75
C ASN A 39 2.25 7.21 -3.68
N ALA A 40 3.44 7.06 -3.12
CA ALA A 40 4.68 6.99 -3.89
C ALA A 40 5.00 5.53 -4.19
N TYR A 41 5.82 5.30 -5.20
CA TYR A 41 6.19 3.94 -5.55
C TYR A 41 7.12 3.34 -4.51
N VAL A 42 6.93 2.07 -4.22
CA VAL A 42 7.82 1.30 -3.36
C VAL A 42 8.21 0.05 -4.12
N SER A 43 9.24 -0.65 -3.65
CA SER A 43 9.73 -1.84 -4.35
C SER A 43 8.72 -2.97 -4.24
N LEU A 44 8.78 -3.90 -5.21
CA LEU A 44 7.94 -5.08 -5.15
C LEU A 44 8.26 -5.92 -3.92
N GLU A 45 9.50 -5.88 -3.46
CA GLU A 45 9.86 -6.59 -2.25
C GLU A 45 9.07 -6.06 -1.07
N SER A 46 8.92 -4.74 -0.97
CA SER A 46 8.11 -4.13 0.09
C SER A 46 6.66 -4.54 -0.03
N ILE A 47 6.13 -4.56 -1.26
CA ILE A 47 4.76 -4.98 -1.51
C ILE A 47 4.56 -6.43 -1.07
N GLU A 48 5.52 -7.29 -1.40
CA GLU A 48 5.44 -8.69 -1.02
C GLU A 48 5.41 -8.85 0.51
N LYS A 49 6.23 -8.08 1.20
CA LYS A 49 6.25 -8.12 2.66
C LYS A 49 4.92 -7.69 3.25
N ILE A 50 4.32 -6.66 2.67
CA ILE A 50 3.03 -6.18 3.14
C ILE A 50 1.96 -7.25 2.91
N CYS A 51 1.94 -7.86 1.73
CA CYS A 51 0.97 -8.90 1.42
C CYS A 51 1.11 -10.08 2.38
N SER A 52 2.33 -10.49 2.67
CA SER A 52 2.56 -11.57 3.62
C SER A 52 2.06 -11.21 5.01
N ALA A 53 2.34 -9.99 5.45
CA ALA A 53 1.96 -9.56 6.79
C ALA A 53 0.45 -9.43 6.92
N MET A 54 -0.21 -8.98 5.86
CA MET A 54 -1.65 -8.76 5.88
C MET A 54 -2.45 -9.99 5.46
N GLY A 55 -1.77 -10.98 4.89
CA GLY A 55 -2.45 -12.19 4.45
C GLY A 55 -3.37 -11.96 3.28
N CYS A 56 -2.94 -11.16 2.31
CA CYS A 56 -3.80 -10.82 1.17
C CYS A 56 -3.00 -10.75 -0.12
N ALA A 57 -3.69 -10.59 -1.22
CA ALA A 57 -3.06 -10.47 -2.53
C ALA A 57 -2.75 -9.01 -2.83
N VAL A 58 -1.92 -8.78 -3.84
CA VAL A 58 -1.43 -7.45 -4.15
C VAL A 58 -2.58 -6.52 -4.57
N ASP A 59 -3.57 -7.03 -5.28
CA ASP A 59 -4.67 -6.18 -5.73
C ASP A 59 -5.61 -5.79 -4.59
N GLU A 60 -5.40 -6.35 -3.41
CA GLU A 60 -6.20 -5.98 -2.25
C GLU A 60 -5.55 -4.85 -1.46
N ILE A 61 -4.34 -4.45 -1.81
CA ILE A 61 -3.65 -3.38 -1.07
C ILE A 61 -3.27 -2.19 -1.94
N LEU A 62 -3.22 -2.36 -3.26
CA LEU A 62 -2.88 -1.22 -4.11
C LEU A 62 -3.65 -1.28 -5.42
N GLU A 63 -3.72 -0.14 -6.07
CA GLU A 63 -4.31 -0.04 -7.39
C GLU A 63 -3.68 1.15 -8.11
N PHE A 64 -3.82 1.16 -9.41
CA PHE A 64 -3.35 2.29 -10.20
C PHE A 64 -4.55 3.17 -10.52
N CYS A 65 -4.42 4.45 -10.23
CA CYS A 65 -5.49 5.40 -10.42
C CYS A 65 -5.14 6.38 -11.52
N SER A 66 -6.13 6.84 -12.26
CA SER A 66 -5.91 7.91 -13.20
C SER A 66 -5.71 9.20 -12.42
N ASP A 67 -4.77 10.02 -12.88
CA ASP A 67 -4.49 11.22 -12.17
C ASP A 67 -5.63 12.18 -12.28
N ASP A 68 -6.24 12.29 -13.40
CA ASP A 68 -7.26 13.19 -13.49
C ASP A 68 -8.06 12.83 -14.63
N ASN A 69 -8.22 13.20 -15.47
CA ASN A 69 -9.06 12.99 -16.41
C ASN A 69 -8.66 12.03 -17.31
N GLY A 70 -8.39 11.41 -17.15
CA GLY A 70 -8.12 10.50 -17.81
C GLY A 70 -8.08 9.84 -18.75
N ASP A 71 -7.86 9.83 -18.97
CA ASP A 71 -7.72 9.23 -19.51
C ASP A 71 -7.59 8.14 -19.54
N THR A 72 -7.52 7.68 -19.80
CA THR A 72 -7.48 6.82 -19.75
C THR A 72 -7.48 5.86 -19.92
N SER A 73 -7.40 5.46 -20.25
CA SER A 73 -7.36 4.64 -20.22
C SER A 73 -7.26 3.78 -20.44
N ARG A 74 -7.12 3.32 -20.73
CA ARG A 74 -6.93 2.49 -20.91
C ARG A 74 -7.01 1.85 -21.04
#